data_da5f0ecf3ec409903270b0a15321285d
#
_entry.id   da5f0ecf3ec409903270b0a15321285d
#
_cell.length_a   1.000
_cell.length_b   1.000
_cell.length_c   1.000
_cell.angle_alpha   90.00
_cell.angle_beta   90.00
_cell.angle_gamma   90.00
#
_symmetry.space_group_name_H-M   'P 1'
#
loop_
_entity.id
_entity.type
_entity.pdbx_description
1 polymer ?
#
loop_
_entity_poly.entity_id
_entity_poly.type
_entity_poly.pdbx_seq_one_letter_code
_entity_poly.pdbx_strand_id
1 'polypeptide(L)'
;MKTYKNLIYKNITLEKCKEIILKASKHKKKKKSVQKILSNIDYYSKELYTMVQNDKYAFKEVHHFEIIEYGKVRLIESSPFYPNQCLDYLFLECGLKNIILNKINYESFGNCPNKGIHKGMKHIHKELLDSKW
;
A
#
# COMPACT_ATOMS: atom_id res chain seq x y z
N MET A 1 -16.77 -9.40 -19.48
CA MET A 1 -16.00 -8.99 -18.26
C MET A 1 -14.53 -8.90 -18.64
N LYS A 2 -13.83 -7.76 -18.38
CA LYS A 2 -12.40 -7.66 -18.68
C LYS A 2 -11.61 -8.53 -17.69
N THR A 3 -10.86 -9.49 -18.20
CA THR A 3 -9.97 -10.35 -17.42
C THR A 3 -8.56 -9.74 -17.45
N TYR A 4 -7.96 -9.55 -16.27
CA TYR A 4 -6.61 -9.06 -16.13
C TYR A 4 -5.68 -10.23 -15.82
N LYS A 5 -4.69 -10.48 -16.69
CA LYS A 5 -3.71 -11.57 -16.51
C LYS A 5 -2.30 -11.00 -16.46
N ASN A 6 -1.46 -11.59 -15.60
CA ASN A 6 -0.02 -11.32 -15.52
C ASN A 6 0.36 -9.84 -15.29
N LEU A 7 -0.47 -9.08 -14.56
CA LEU A 7 -0.27 -7.63 -14.37
C LEU A 7 1.05 -7.31 -13.67
N ILE A 8 1.38 -8.07 -12.63
CA ILE A 8 2.57 -7.85 -11.82
C ILE A 8 3.82 -8.14 -12.65
N TYR A 9 3.85 -9.29 -13.33
CA TYR A 9 5.01 -9.69 -14.14
C TYR A 9 5.31 -8.73 -15.30
N LYS A 10 4.29 -8.10 -15.87
CA LYS A 10 4.45 -7.11 -16.95
C LYS A 10 5.03 -5.78 -16.46
N ASN A 11 4.76 -5.44 -15.20
CA ASN A 11 5.06 -4.11 -14.64
C ASN A 11 6.24 -4.11 -13.66
N ILE A 12 6.79 -5.29 -13.32
CA ILE A 12 7.90 -5.40 -12.38
C ILE A 12 9.23 -5.30 -13.11
N THR A 13 10.10 -4.43 -12.61
CA THR A 13 11.53 -4.32 -12.97
C THR A 13 12.34 -4.23 -11.70
N LEU A 14 13.65 -4.40 -11.81
CA LEU A 14 14.57 -4.26 -10.68
C LEU A 14 14.51 -2.83 -10.09
N GLU A 15 14.51 -1.82 -10.98
CA GLU A 15 14.38 -0.41 -10.62
C GLU A 15 13.04 -0.15 -9.91
N LYS A 16 11.97 -0.79 -10.38
CA LYS A 16 10.66 -0.68 -9.75
C LYS A 16 10.63 -1.26 -8.34
N CYS A 17 11.30 -2.40 -8.11
CA CYS A 17 11.47 -2.97 -6.77
C CYS A 17 12.20 -2.00 -5.84
N LYS A 18 13.25 -1.34 -6.32
CA LYS A 18 14.00 -0.32 -5.57
C LYS A 18 13.12 0.88 -5.21
N GLU A 19 12.38 1.42 -6.17
CA GLU A 19 11.40 2.49 -5.92
C GLU A 19 10.35 2.10 -4.87
N ILE A 20 9.86 0.87 -4.92
CA ILE A 20 8.86 0.36 -3.99
C ILE A 20 9.42 0.29 -2.57
N ILE A 21 10.65 -0.22 -2.37
CA ILE A 21 11.30 -0.23 -1.06
C ILE A 21 11.45 1.20 -0.52
N LEU A 22 11.90 2.14 -1.35
CA LEU A 22 12.02 3.55 -0.99
C LEU A 22 10.66 4.16 -0.61
N LYS A 23 9.62 3.86 -1.37
CA LYS A 23 8.26 4.34 -1.13
C LYS A 23 7.68 3.77 0.16
N ALA A 24 7.84 2.47 0.41
CA ALA A 24 7.41 1.80 1.63
C ALA A 24 8.15 2.33 2.88
N SER A 25 9.40 2.79 2.72
CA SER A 25 10.22 3.35 3.80
C SER A 25 9.83 4.79 4.20
N LYS A 26 8.99 5.47 3.40
CA LYS A 26 8.56 6.84 3.68
C LYS A 26 7.95 6.93 5.09
N HIS A 27 8.39 7.91 5.87
CA HIS A 27 8.03 8.12 7.29
C HIS A 27 8.51 7.03 8.28
N LYS A 28 9.28 6.01 7.84
CA LYS A 28 9.78 4.91 8.69
C LYS A 28 11.31 4.84 8.74
N LYS A 29 12.02 5.76 8.11
CA LYS A 29 13.49 5.75 7.95
C LYS A 29 14.28 5.73 9.27
N LYS A 30 13.67 6.15 10.38
CA LYS A 30 14.29 6.12 11.74
C LYS A 30 14.33 4.72 12.36
N LYS A 31 13.56 3.76 11.85
CA LYS A 31 13.53 2.39 12.39
C LYS A 31 14.79 1.63 11.96
N LYS A 32 15.51 0.99 12.92
CA LYS A 32 16.72 0.20 12.64
C LYS A 32 16.51 -0.89 11.56
N SER A 33 15.37 -1.57 11.60
CA SER A 33 15.01 -2.58 10.61
C SER A 33 14.92 -2.00 9.20
N VAL A 34 14.40 -0.78 9.05
CA VAL A 34 14.30 -0.09 7.75
C VAL A 34 15.67 0.39 7.30
N GLN A 35 16.48 0.93 8.21
CA GLN A 35 17.85 1.37 7.89
C GLN A 35 18.71 0.23 7.36
N LYS A 36 18.62 -0.97 7.99
CA LYS A 36 19.31 -2.17 7.51
C LYS A 36 18.94 -2.53 6.07
N ILE A 37 17.68 -2.39 5.68
CA ILE A 37 17.22 -2.67 4.32
C ILE A 37 17.72 -1.58 3.35
N LEU A 38 17.65 -0.32 3.76
CA LEU A 38 18.09 0.80 2.92
C LEU A 38 19.61 0.83 2.69
N SER A 39 20.41 0.39 3.66
CA SER A 39 21.88 0.30 3.49
C SER A 39 22.31 -0.74 2.45
N ASN A 40 21.48 -1.75 2.18
CA ASN A 40 21.72 -2.80 1.18
C ASN A 40 20.58 -2.90 0.16
N ILE A 41 20.08 -1.76 -0.28
CA ILE A 41 18.86 -1.70 -1.09
C ILE A 41 18.96 -2.50 -2.40
N ASP A 42 20.13 -2.56 -3.02
CA ASP A 42 20.34 -3.31 -4.26
C ASP A 42 20.19 -4.81 -4.06
N TYR A 43 20.69 -5.35 -2.94
CA TYR A 43 20.49 -6.74 -2.56
C TYR A 43 19.01 -7.06 -2.35
N TYR A 44 18.33 -6.28 -1.51
CA TYR A 44 16.92 -6.51 -1.19
C TYR A 44 15.96 -6.27 -2.38
N SER A 45 16.36 -5.41 -3.31
CA SER A 45 15.59 -5.21 -4.56
C SER A 45 15.68 -6.42 -5.48
N LYS A 46 16.86 -7.03 -5.60
CA LYS A 46 17.06 -8.28 -6.35
C LYS A 46 16.32 -9.45 -5.72
N GLU A 47 16.38 -9.57 -4.40
CA GLU A 47 15.66 -10.60 -3.66
C GLU A 47 14.14 -10.46 -3.87
N LEU A 48 13.58 -9.25 -3.73
CA LEU A 48 12.16 -8.96 -3.96
C LEU A 48 11.75 -9.30 -5.40
N TYR A 49 12.55 -8.92 -6.38
CA TYR A 49 12.33 -9.25 -7.79
C TYR A 49 12.31 -10.76 -8.02
N THR A 50 13.28 -11.49 -7.45
CA THR A 50 13.38 -12.93 -7.56
C THR A 50 12.22 -13.67 -6.92
N MET A 51 11.72 -13.18 -5.74
CA MET A 51 10.53 -13.73 -5.09
C MET A 51 9.33 -13.70 -6.03
N VAL A 52 9.12 -12.59 -6.73
CA VAL A 52 7.99 -12.44 -7.66
C VAL A 52 8.18 -13.30 -8.90
N GLN A 53 9.39 -13.32 -9.50
CA GLN A 53 9.64 -14.11 -10.71
C GLN A 53 9.45 -15.61 -10.50
N ASN A 54 9.75 -16.09 -9.30
CA ASN A 54 9.67 -17.51 -8.95
C ASN A 54 8.36 -17.90 -8.23
N ASP A 55 7.42 -16.95 -8.01
CA ASP A 55 6.23 -17.14 -7.18
C ASP A 55 6.51 -17.71 -5.78
N LYS A 56 7.69 -17.40 -5.23
CA LYS A 56 8.13 -17.87 -3.90
C LYS A 56 8.22 -16.71 -2.93
N TYR A 57 7.14 -16.45 -2.23
CA TYR A 57 7.00 -15.34 -1.29
C TYR A 57 7.37 -15.78 0.13
N ALA A 58 8.45 -15.22 0.68
CA ALA A 58 8.94 -15.51 2.03
C ALA A 58 8.34 -14.54 3.05
N PHE A 59 7.02 -14.58 3.25
CA PHE A 59 6.36 -13.77 4.29
C PHE A 59 6.85 -14.14 5.68
N LYS A 60 7.05 -13.13 6.52
CA LYS A 60 7.39 -13.28 7.95
C LYS A 60 6.15 -13.16 8.79
N GLU A 61 6.20 -13.75 9.99
CA GLU A 61 5.13 -13.66 10.96
C GLU A 61 4.82 -12.21 11.35
N VAL A 62 3.57 -11.93 11.59
CA VAL A 62 3.06 -10.65 12.06
C VAL A 62 3.20 -10.59 13.58
N HIS A 63 3.68 -9.46 14.10
CA HIS A 63 3.79 -9.24 15.54
C HIS A 63 2.46 -8.74 16.09
N HIS A 64 1.97 -9.40 17.12
CA HIS A 64 0.76 -9.02 17.84
C HIS A 64 1.11 -8.35 19.16
N PHE A 65 0.48 -7.23 19.47
CA PHE A 65 0.60 -6.55 20.76
C PHE A 65 -0.66 -5.73 21.07
N GLU A 66 -0.89 -5.49 22.33
CA GLU A 66 -2.05 -4.73 22.79
C GLU A 66 -1.65 -3.28 23.09
N ILE A 67 -2.54 -2.36 22.77
CA ILE A 67 -2.47 -0.96 23.19
C ILE A 67 -3.77 -0.57 23.89
N ILE A 68 -3.66 0.36 24.84
CA ILE A 68 -4.83 0.97 25.48
C ILE A 68 -5.02 2.36 24.86
N GLU A 69 -6.14 2.56 24.19
CA GLU A 69 -6.47 3.82 23.56
C GLU A 69 -7.87 4.26 24.00
N TYR A 70 -7.96 5.42 24.65
CA TYR A 70 -9.22 5.94 25.22
C TYR A 70 -9.94 4.93 26.14
N GLY A 71 -9.20 4.21 26.98
CA GLY A 71 -9.74 3.21 27.91
C GLY A 71 -10.19 1.89 27.26
N LYS A 72 -9.94 1.69 25.96
CA LYS A 72 -10.24 0.45 25.25
C LYS A 72 -8.95 -0.28 24.88
N VAL A 73 -8.91 -1.58 25.17
CA VAL A 73 -7.84 -2.46 24.71
C VAL A 73 -8.03 -2.73 23.22
N ARG A 74 -6.99 -2.49 22.43
CA ARG A 74 -6.94 -2.80 21.00
C ARG A 74 -5.80 -3.75 20.72
N LEU A 75 -6.09 -4.87 20.08
CA LEU A 75 -5.08 -5.76 19.52
C LEU A 75 -4.54 -5.15 18.22
N ILE A 76 -3.23 -4.95 18.17
CA ILE A 76 -2.53 -4.41 17.01
C ILE A 76 -1.71 -5.50 16.35
N GLU A 77 -1.86 -5.63 15.05
CA GLU A 77 -1.05 -6.48 14.20
C GLU A 77 -0.03 -5.65 13.44
N SER A 78 1.25 -5.91 13.68
CA SER A 78 2.36 -5.19 13.06
C SER A 78 3.08 -6.08 12.07
N SER A 79 2.88 -5.83 10.79
CA SER A 79 3.56 -6.54 9.72
C SER A 79 5.03 -6.08 9.62
N PRO A 80 6.00 -7.01 9.48
CA PRO A 80 7.41 -6.69 9.23
C PRO A 80 7.59 -5.82 7.99
N PHE A 81 8.57 -4.89 8.05
CA PHE A 81 8.82 -4.00 6.91
C PHE A 81 9.25 -4.78 5.65
N TYR A 82 10.17 -5.73 5.81
CA TYR A 82 10.66 -6.57 4.71
C TYR A 82 10.54 -8.06 5.08
N PRO A 83 10.01 -8.89 4.18
CA PRO A 83 9.51 -8.54 2.85
C PRO A 83 8.04 -8.06 2.83
N ASN A 84 7.25 -8.30 3.89
CA ASN A 84 5.79 -8.18 3.90
C ASN A 84 5.27 -6.84 3.37
N GLN A 85 5.60 -5.71 4.04
CA GLN A 85 5.12 -4.40 3.60
C GLN A 85 5.64 -4.01 2.22
N CYS A 86 6.86 -4.45 1.85
CA CYS A 86 7.40 -4.21 0.51
C CYS A 86 6.61 -4.98 -0.56
N LEU A 87 6.20 -6.22 -0.27
CA LEU A 87 5.34 -7.02 -1.15
C LEU A 87 3.95 -6.41 -1.29
N ASP A 88 3.33 -5.94 -0.19
CA ASP A 88 2.04 -5.24 -0.23
C ASP A 88 2.09 -4.03 -1.16
N TYR A 89 3.11 -3.19 -1.02
CA TYR A 89 3.33 -2.04 -1.91
C TYR A 89 3.56 -2.47 -3.36
N LEU A 90 4.28 -3.57 -3.59
CA LEU A 90 4.55 -4.09 -4.93
C LEU A 90 3.26 -4.57 -5.60
N PHE A 91 2.47 -5.38 -4.92
CA PHE A 91 1.20 -5.87 -5.45
C PHE A 91 0.23 -4.72 -5.75
N LEU A 92 0.19 -3.73 -4.87
CA LEU A 92 -0.62 -2.55 -5.09
C LEU A 92 -0.16 -1.75 -6.32
N GLU A 93 1.11 -1.34 -6.35
CA GLU A 93 1.62 -0.41 -7.38
C GLU A 93 1.78 -1.07 -8.76
N CYS A 94 2.22 -2.34 -8.82
CA CYS A 94 2.42 -3.04 -10.09
C CYS A 94 1.17 -3.74 -10.62
N GLY A 95 0.20 -4.04 -9.75
CA GLY A 95 -0.97 -4.83 -10.14
C GLY A 95 -2.30 -4.12 -9.98
N LEU A 96 -2.65 -3.78 -8.76
CA LEU A 96 -4.04 -3.50 -8.38
C LEU A 96 -4.44 -2.02 -8.47
N LYS A 97 -3.52 -1.10 -8.26
CA LYS A 97 -3.83 0.33 -8.07
C LYS A 97 -4.67 0.93 -9.18
N ASN A 98 -4.24 0.75 -10.42
CA ASN A 98 -4.94 1.33 -11.58
C ASN A 98 -6.33 0.70 -11.79
N ILE A 99 -6.46 -0.60 -11.51
CA ILE A 99 -7.74 -1.31 -11.63
C ILE A 99 -8.72 -0.80 -10.58
N ILE A 100 -8.26 -0.68 -9.33
CA ILE A 100 -9.07 -0.21 -8.20
C ILE A 100 -9.51 1.23 -8.45
N LEU A 101 -8.56 2.13 -8.77
CA LEU A 101 -8.86 3.55 -8.98
C LEU A 101 -9.85 3.79 -10.13
N ASN A 102 -9.77 2.99 -11.19
CA ASN A 102 -10.69 3.09 -12.34
C ASN A 102 -12.09 2.53 -12.05
N LYS A 103 -12.25 1.74 -10.99
CA LYS A 103 -13.54 1.12 -10.61
C LYS A 103 -14.17 1.72 -9.36
N ILE A 104 -13.44 2.53 -8.62
CA ILE A 104 -13.99 3.22 -7.44
C ILE A 104 -15.08 4.19 -7.88
N ASN A 105 -16.21 4.15 -7.19
CA ASN A 105 -17.28 5.11 -7.37
C ASN A 105 -16.74 6.54 -7.20
N TYR A 106 -17.19 7.44 -8.09
CA TYR A 106 -16.80 8.85 -8.04
C TYR A 106 -17.11 9.49 -6.68
N GLU A 107 -18.18 9.12 -6.04
CA GLU A 107 -18.63 9.63 -4.72
C GLU A 107 -17.86 9.03 -3.53
N SER A 108 -16.92 8.12 -3.77
CA SER A 108 -16.05 7.59 -2.72
C SER A 108 -14.95 8.59 -2.39
N PHE A 109 -15.06 9.26 -1.25
CA PHE A 109 -14.11 10.29 -0.80
C PHE A 109 -13.07 9.77 0.20
N GLY A 110 -13.28 8.60 0.80
CA GLY A 110 -12.35 7.99 1.74
C GLY A 110 -11.13 7.37 1.05
N ASN A 111 -9.92 7.69 1.52
CA ASN A 111 -8.65 7.08 1.08
C ASN A 111 -8.35 7.15 -0.44
N CYS A 112 -9.06 7.95 -1.21
CA CYS A 112 -8.80 8.14 -2.63
C CYS A 112 -7.83 9.31 -2.87
N PRO A 113 -6.90 9.20 -3.83
CA PRO A 113 -6.01 10.31 -4.22
C PRO A 113 -6.82 11.55 -4.58
N ASN A 114 -6.37 12.71 -4.12
CA ASN A 114 -6.99 14.02 -4.40
C ASN A 114 -8.45 14.16 -3.91
N LYS A 115 -8.90 13.26 -3.02
CA LYS A 115 -10.18 13.32 -2.33
C LYS A 115 -9.93 13.46 -0.82
N GLY A 116 -10.91 13.26 -0.01
CA GLY A 116 -10.81 13.36 1.44
C GLY A 116 -12.08 13.93 2.03
N ILE A 117 -12.18 13.93 3.37
CA ILE A 117 -13.38 14.31 4.09
C ILE A 117 -13.87 15.74 3.73
N HIS A 118 -12.96 16.71 3.65
CA HIS A 118 -13.33 18.09 3.31
C HIS A 118 -13.93 18.22 1.91
N LYS A 119 -13.39 17.44 0.93
CA LYS A 119 -13.94 17.45 -0.43
C LYS A 119 -15.28 16.74 -0.50
N GLY A 120 -15.44 15.66 0.29
CA GLY A 120 -16.73 14.98 0.45
C GLY A 120 -17.80 15.89 1.06
N MET A 121 -17.47 16.60 2.12
CA MET A 121 -18.39 17.57 2.74
C MET A 121 -18.81 18.69 1.78
N LYS A 122 -17.87 19.25 1.01
CA LYS A 122 -18.17 20.25 -0.02
C LYS A 122 -19.08 19.70 -1.12
N HIS A 123 -18.87 18.45 -1.52
CA HIS A 123 -19.71 17.78 -2.53
C HIS A 123 -21.15 17.63 -2.01
N ILE A 124 -21.32 17.06 -0.81
CA ILE A 124 -22.63 16.91 -0.18
C ILE A 124 -23.34 18.26 -0.02
N HIS A 125 -22.63 19.29 0.45
CA HIS A 125 -23.19 20.63 0.61
C HIS A 125 -23.70 21.18 -0.73
N LYS A 126 -22.96 21.01 -1.80
CA LYS A 126 -23.37 21.43 -3.15
C LYS A 126 -24.65 20.69 -3.60
N GLU A 127 -24.66 19.36 -3.47
CA GLU A 127 -25.82 18.52 -3.84
C GLU A 127 -27.09 18.95 -3.05
N LEU A 128 -26.95 19.27 -1.76
CA LEU A 128 -28.06 19.76 -0.94
C LEU A 128 -28.60 21.13 -1.38
N LEU A 129 -27.71 22.02 -1.86
CA LEU A 129 -28.15 23.33 -2.39
C LEU A 129 -28.79 23.21 -3.77
N ASP A 130 -28.31 22.29 -4.61
CA ASP A 130 -28.83 22.08 -5.96
C ASP A 130 -30.09 21.20 -5.99
N SER A 131 -30.38 20.45 -4.90
CA SER A 131 -31.63 19.70 -4.75
C SER A 131 -32.80 20.63 -4.50
N LYS A 132 -33.69 20.72 -5.47
CA LYS A 132 -35.02 21.36 -5.27
C LYS A 132 -35.87 20.37 -4.48
N TRP A 133 -36.19 20.71 -3.22
CA TRP A 133 -37.20 20.05 -2.40
C TRP A 133 -38.59 20.59 -2.77
#